data_687268979b1eb170dc7639f41c0de6c8
#
_entry.id   687268979b1eb170dc7639f41c0de6c8
#
_cell.length_a   1.000
_cell.length_b   1.000
_cell.length_c   1.000
_cell.angle_alpha   90.00
_cell.angle_beta   90.00
_cell.angle_gamma   90.00
#
_symmetry.space_group_name_H-M   'P 1'
#
loop_
_entity.id
_entity.type
_entity.pdbx_description
1 polymer ?
#
loop_
_entity_poly.entity_id
_entity_poly.type
_entity_poly.pdbx_seq_one_letter_code
_entity_poly.pdbx_strand_id
1 'polypeptide(L)'
;NKVRDNYHTILIAKNYTGRQEMNELISRSNQGDHFYYKPRITFDEFLGISSNVIKISACLASPLNRMSITHPMYQRLLKHYDYLEIQAHDHPEQVAYNRHLAEISQKYGIPLIAGTDTHSLNKYKAECRTILQLSKHIEFADEDTFDLTYKSYD
;
A
#
# COMPACT_ATOMS: atom_id res chain seq x y z
N ASN A 1 -5.25 -23.19 6.15
CA ASN A 1 -5.43 -21.98 6.95
C ASN A 1 -5.51 -20.78 6.01
N LYS A 2 -6.67 -20.11 5.95
CA LYS A 2 -6.80 -18.85 5.21
C LYS A 2 -6.03 -17.76 5.99
N VAL A 3 -5.05 -17.15 5.34
CA VAL A 3 -4.28 -16.03 5.91
C VAL A 3 -5.19 -14.81 5.96
N ARG A 4 -5.26 -14.13 7.11
CA ARG A 4 -6.08 -12.91 7.29
C ARG A 4 -5.39 -11.68 6.73
N ASP A 5 -4.08 -11.73 6.55
CA ASP A 5 -3.28 -10.58 6.11
C ASP A 5 -3.55 -10.25 4.65
N ASN A 6 -3.65 -8.96 4.39
CA ASN A 6 -3.75 -8.40 3.06
C ASN A 6 -2.48 -7.63 2.75
N TYR A 7 -2.09 -7.63 1.49
CA TYR A 7 -1.11 -6.68 0.99
C TYR A 7 -1.81 -5.39 0.57
N HIS A 8 -1.09 -4.27 0.67
CA HIS A 8 -1.57 -2.97 0.23
C HIS A 8 -0.93 -2.59 -1.11
N THR A 9 -1.71 -1.96 -1.97
CA THR A 9 -1.27 -1.28 -3.18
C THR A 9 -2.16 -0.07 -3.42
N ILE A 10 -1.63 0.97 -4.06
CA ILE A 10 -2.41 2.16 -4.42
C ILE A 10 -2.71 2.11 -5.92
N LEU A 11 -3.97 2.35 -6.25
CA LEU A 11 -4.45 2.43 -7.62
C LEU A 11 -5.04 3.82 -7.87
N ILE A 12 -4.63 4.47 -8.95
CA ILE A 12 -5.13 5.79 -9.35
C ILE A 12 -5.60 5.74 -10.80
N ALA A 13 -6.88 6.01 -11.04
CA ALA A 13 -7.43 6.06 -12.39
C ALA A 13 -6.87 7.28 -13.15
N LYS A 14 -6.31 7.09 -14.34
CA LYS A 14 -5.86 8.16 -15.22
C LYS A 14 -7.01 8.82 -15.99
N ASN A 15 -8.09 8.08 -16.21
CA ASN A 15 -9.21 8.49 -17.06
C ASN A 15 -10.49 7.74 -16.67
N TYR A 16 -11.57 8.01 -17.41
CA TYR A 16 -12.86 7.38 -17.17
C TYR A 16 -12.84 5.87 -17.28
N THR A 17 -12.11 5.32 -18.26
CA THR A 17 -11.95 3.86 -18.46
C THR A 17 -11.26 3.22 -17.26
N GLY A 18 -10.17 3.82 -16.75
CA GLY A 18 -9.51 3.36 -15.55
C GLY A 18 -10.40 3.42 -14.31
N ARG A 19 -11.24 4.45 -14.20
CA ARG A 19 -12.23 4.53 -13.11
C ARG A 19 -13.27 3.41 -13.20
N GLN A 20 -13.76 3.09 -14.39
CA GLN A 20 -14.69 1.96 -14.58
C GLN A 20 -14.03 0.63 -14.19
N GLU A 21 -12.81 0.39 -14.64
CA GLU A 21 -12.01 -0.80 -14.29
C GLU A 21 -11.83 -0.93 -12.76
N MET A 22 -11.48 0.15 -12.07
CA MET A 22 -11.37 0.14 -10.61
C MET A 22 -12.71 -0.14 -9.92
N ASN A 23 -13.82 0.41 -10.41
CA ASN A 23 -15.16 0.13 -9.88
C ASN A 23 -15.53 -1.35 -10.01
N GLU A 24 -15.20 -1.97 -11.16
CA GLU A 24 -15.42 -3.41 -11.37
C GLU A 24 -14.57 -4.25 -10.42
N LEU A 25 -13.29 -3.92 -10.21
CA LEU A 25 -12.41 -4.59 -9.25
C LEU A 25 -12.96 -4.47 -7.81
N ILE A 26 -13.39 -3.28 -7.40
CA ILE A 26 -13.99 -3.05 -6.08
C ILE A 26 -15.27 -3.87 -5.92
N SER A 27 -16.14 -3.87 -6.92
CA SER A 27 -17.38 -4.65 -6.89
C SER A 27 -17.09 -6.15 -6.76
N ARG A 28 -16.14 -6.66 -7.53
CA ARG A 28 -15.71 -8.06 -7.49
C ARG A 28 -15.08 -8.42 -6.15
N SER A 29 -14.25 -7.55 -5.57
CA SER A 29 -13.58 -7.77 -4.28
C SER A 29 -14.55 -7.97 -3.12
N ASN A 30 -15.80 -7.49 -3.25
CA ASN A 30 -16.86 -7.65 -2.25
C ASN A 30 -17.74 -8.89 -2.46
N GLN A 31 -17.45 -9.74 -3.46
CA GLN A 31 -18.28 -10.89 -3.82
C GLN A 31 -17.55 -12.21 -3.56
N GLY A 32 -18.33 -13.24 -3.22
CA GLY A 32 -17.89 -14.64 -3.19
C GLY A 32 -16.60 -14.87 -2.38
N ASP A 33 -15.65 -15.56 -3.00
CA ASP A 33 -14.38 -15.95 -2.37
C ASP A 33 -13.38 -14.80 -2.20
N HIS A 34 -13.64 -13.63 -2.78
CA HIS A 34 -12.79 -12.44 -2.64
C HIS A 34 -12.96 -11.76 -1.28
N PHE A 35 -14.12 -11.91 -0.65
CA PHE A 35 -14.39 -11.34 0.65
C PHE A 35 -14.05 -12.32 1.78
N TYR A 36 -13.05 -11.96 2.60
CA TYR A 36 -12.73 -12.69 3.82
C TYR A 36 -12.32 -11.69 4.91
N TYR A 37 -13.25 -11.32 5.77
CA TYR A 37 -13.18 -10.21 6.73
C TYR A 37 -13.02 -8.83 6.08
N LYS A 38 -12.33 -8.74 4.93
CA LYS A 38 -12.13 -7.53 4.12
C LYS A 38 -12.23 -7.90 2.64
N PRO A 39 -12.67 -6.96 1.78
CA PRO A 39 -12.62 -7.14 0.34
C PRO A 39 -11.17 -7.22 -0.15
N ARG A 40 -10.91 -8.06 -1.16
CA ARG A 40 -9.58 -8.30 -1.74
C ARG A 40 -9.66 -8.53 -3.21
N ILE A 41 -8.56 -8.27 -3.90
CA ILE A 41 -8.31 -8.76 -5.25
C ILE A 41 -7.15 -9.77 -5.21
N THR A 42 -7.13 -10.66 -6.16
CA THR A 42 -6.04 -11.63 -6.34
C THR A 42 -4.83 -10.98 -7.02
N PHE A 43 -3.67 -11.62 -6.96
CA PHE A 43 -2.50 -11.16 -7.72
C PHE A 43 -2.73 -11.19 -9.23
N ASP A 44 -3.46 -12.16 -9.74
CA ASP A 44 -3.74 -12.24 -11.18
C ASP A 44 -4.69 -11.13 -11.63
N GLU A 45 -5.66 -10.75 -10.83
CA GLU A 45 -6.50 -9.56 -11.08
C GLU A 45 -5.69 -8.27 -11.04
N PHE A 46 -4.78 -8.13 -10.07
CA PHE A 46 -3.87 -6.99 -10.02
C PHE A 46 -2.98 -6.92 -11.28
N LEU A 47 -2.41 -8.04 -11.71
CA LEU A 47 -1.60 -8.12 -12.92
C LEU A 47 -2.40 -7.89 -14.21
N GLY A 48 -3.72 -8.07 -14.17
CA GLY A 48 -4.63 -7.77 -15.27
C GLY A 48 -5.01 -6.28 -15.39
N ILE A 49 -4.66 -5.44 -14.40
CA ILE A 49 -4.98 -4.01 -14.42
C ILE A 49 -4.29 -3.30 -15.59
N SER A 50 -5.08 -2.57 -16.38
CA SER A 50 -4.61 -1.91 -17.59
C SER A 50 -3.72 -0.69 -17.32
N SER A 51 -3.14 -0.14 -18.39
CA SER A 51 -2.37 1.11 -18.34
C SER A 51 -3.23 2.37 -18.07
N ASN A 52 -4.57 2.25 -18.05
CA ASN A 52 -5.46 3.33 -17.64
C ASN A 52 -5.49 3.60 -16.13
N VAL A 53 -4.82 2.73 -15.36
CA VAL A 53 -4.68 2.86 -13.90
C VAL A 53 -3.21 2.89 -13.54
N ILE A 54 -2.80 3.87 -12.73
CA ILE A 54 -1.48 3.95 -12.13
C ILE A 54 -1.45 2.98 -10.94
N LYS A 55 -0.37 2.21 -10.83
CA LYS A 55 -0.14 1.23 -9.76
C LYS A 55 1.09 1.63 -8.97
N ILE A 56 0.94 1.84 -7.66
CA ILE A 56 1.98 2.30 -6.74
C ILE A 56 2.17 1.27 -5.63
N SER A 57 3.42 1.01 -5.22
CA SER A 57 3.77 -0.05 -4.28
C SER A 57 3.19 0.11 -2.86
N ALA A 58 2.77 1.32 -2.49
CA ALA A 58 2.26 1.68 -1.16
C ALA A 58 3.26 1.49 0.00
N CYS A 59 2.73 1.45 1.25
CA CYS A 59 3.47 1.46 2.50
C CYS A 59 4.16 0.11 2.84
N LEU A 60 4.61 -0.07 4.08
CA LEU A 60 5.22 -1.32 4.60
C LEU A 60 4.34 -2.56 4.44
N ALA A 61 3.04 -2.40 4.27
CA ALA A 61 2.14 -3.51 3.96
C ALA A 61 2.17 -3.97 2.49
N SER A 62 3.01 -3.36 1.66
CA SER A 62 3.23 -3.75 0.27
C SER A 62 3.66 -5.21 0.13
N PRO A 63 3.26 -5.92 -0.95
CA PRO A 63 3.81 -7.22 -1.26
C PRO A 63 5.34 -7.18 -1.49
N LEU A 64 5.90 -6.04 -1.93
CA LEU A 64 7.34 -5.89 -2.13
C LEU A 64 8.14 -5.85 -0.81
N ASN A 65 7.51 -5.50 0.32
CA ASN A 65 8.12 -5.56 1.65
C ASN A 65 7.91 -6.93 2.31
N ARG A 66 6.70 -7.48 2.19
CA ARG A 66 6.28 -8.66 2.96
C ARG A 66 6.54 -9.99 2.26
N MET A 67 6.82 -9.97 0.97
CA MET A 67 7.09 -11.17 0.17
C MET A 67 8.60 -11.35 -0.03
N SER A 68 9.09 -12.58 0.04
CA SER A 68 10.49 -12.86 -0.31
C SER A 68 10.78 -12.46 -1.76
N ILE A 69 11.93 -11.83 -1.98
CA ILE A 69 12.43 -11.49 -3.32
C ILE A 69 12.63 -12.71 -4.22
N THR A 70 12.77 -13.89 -3.64
CA THR A 70 12.88 -15.18 -4.35
C THR A 70 11.52 -15.77 -4.71
N HIS A 71 10.43 -15.22 -4.20
CA HIS A 71 9.10 -15.70 -4.52
C HIS A 71 8.77 -15.47 -6.01
N PRO A 72 8.25 -16.46 -6.75
CA PRO A 72 8.00 -16.33 -8.21
C PRO A 72 7.11 -15.14 -8.58
N MET A 73 6.15 -14.79 -7.71
CA MET A 73 5.24 -13.68 -7.91
C MET A 73 5.90 -12.31 -7.70
N TYR A 74 6.96 -12.21 -6.88
CA TYR A 74 7.62 -10.94 -6.56
C TYR A 74 8.05 -10.18 -7.81
N GLN A 75 8.76 -10.83 -8.73
CA GLN A 75 9.25 -10.20 -9.96
C GLN A 75 8.13 -9.80 -10.92
N ARG A 76 7.04 -10.57 -10.94
CA ARG A 76 5.85 -10.24 -11.75
C ARG A 76 5.17 -8.99 -11.22
N LEU A 77 4.97 -8.91 -9.91
CA LEU A 77 4.38 -7.74 -9.25
C LEU A 77 5.26 -6.51 -9.41
N LEU A 78 6.57 -6.64 -9.15
CA LEU A 78 7.51 -5.53 -9.28
C LEU A 78 7.44 -4.87 -10.67
N LYS A 79 7.46 -5.66 -11.73
CA LYS A 79 7.40 -5.15 -13.11
C LYS A 79 6.06 -4.53 -13.50
N HIS A 80 5.03 -4.75 -12.69
CA HIS A 80 3.68 -4.24 -12.94
C HIS A 80 3.43 -2.88 -12.27
N TYR A 81 4.25 -2.50 -11.28
CA TYR A 81 4.17 -1.18 -10.66
C TYR A 81 4.70 -0.08 -11.58
N ASP A 82 3.96 1.03 -11.63
CA ASP A 82 4.38 2.25 -12.35
C ASP A 82 5.30 3.10 -11.47
N TYR A 83 5.13 3.08 -10.15
CA TYR A 83 5.92 3.80 -9.16
C TYR A 83 6.18 2.96 -7.92
N LEU A 84 7.34 3.20 -7.28
CA LEU A 84 7.68 2.67 -5.96
C LEU A 84 7.59 3.80 -4.94
N GLU A 85 6.80 3.62 -3.90
CA GLU A 85 6.56 4.65 -2.88
C GLU A 85 7.58 4.53 -1.75
N ILE A 86 8.28 5.63 -1.47
CA ILE A 86 9.14 5.81 -0.31
C ILE A 86 8.48 6.77 0.67
N GLN A 87 8.66 6.54 1.96
CA GLN A 87 8.06 7.34 3.04
C GLN A 87 9.13 7.84 4.00
N ALA A 88 8.96 9.08 4.49
CA ALA A 88 9.94 9.76 5.36
C ALA A 88 9.72 9.46 6.85
N HIS A 89 9.34 8.22 7.21
CA HIS A 89 9.22 7.83 8.62
C HIS A 89 10.57 7.36 9.16
N ASP A 90 10.94 7.87 10.33
CA ASP A 90 12.18 7.49 11.04
C ASP A 90 11.93 6.20 11.86
N HIS A 91 11.66 5.13 11.16
CA HIS A 91 11.51 3.79 11.72
C HIS A 91 12.46 2.82 11.01
N PRO A 92 13.19 1.95 11.72
CA PRO A 92 14.21 1.09 11.10
C PRO A 92 13.70 0.25 9.93
N GLU A 93 12.50 -0.31 10.03
CA GLU A 93 11.88 -1.09 8.95
C GLU A 93 11.60 -0.22 7.72
N GLN A 94 11.08 1.00 7.93
CA GLN A 94 10.81 1.93 6.82
C GLN A 94 12.10 2.37 6.13
N VAL A 95 13.13 2.68 6.90
CA VAL A 95 14.45 3.04 6.36
C VAL A 95 15.05 1.90 5.54
N ALA A 96 14.96 0.66 6.05
CA ALA A 96 15.42 -0.53 5.32
C ALA A 96 14.62 -0.75 4.03
N TYR A 97 13.29 -0.61 4.10
CA TYR A 97 12.43 -0.76 2.94
C TYR A 97 12.67 0.34 1.88
N ASN A 98 12.82 1.61 2.29
CA ASN A 98 13.17 2.70 1.37
C ASN A 98 14.49 2.43 0.64
N ARG A 99 15.51 1.92 1.34
CA ARG A 99 16.80 1.55 0.72
C ARG A 99 16.62 0.45 -0.31
N HIS A 100 15.88 -0.60 0.04
CA HIS A 100 15.54 -1.68 -0.88
C HIS A 100 14.80 -1.17 -2.13
N LEU A 101 13.79 -0.29 -1.95
CA LEU A 101 13.07 0.32 -3.07
C LEU A 101 13.98 1.20 -3.95
N ALA A 102 14.93 1.94 -3.37
CA ALA A 102 15.89 2.73 -4.13
C ALA A 102 16.80 1.84 -5.00
N GLU A 103 17.30 0.72 -4.45
CA GLU A 103 18.11 -0.25 -5.19
C GLU A 103 17.34 -0.88 -6.36
N ILE A 104 16.11 -1.31 -6.15
CA ILE A 104 15.29 -1.90 -7.22
C ILE A 104 14.82 -0.85 -8.24
N SER A 105 14.53 0.37 -7.81
CA SER A 105 14.24 1.51 -8.70
C SER A 105 15.40 1.73 -9.68
N GLN A 106 16.62 1.83 -9.17
CA GLN A 106 17.82 2.01 -9.99
C GLN A 106 18.04 0.82 -10.93
N LYS A 107 17.86 -0.41 -10.42
CA LYS A 107 18.08 -1.64 -11.19
C LYS A 107 17.09 -1.85 -12.33
N TYR A 108 15.81 -1.53 -12.10
CA TYR A 108 14.71 -1.82 -13.03
C TYR A 108 14.15 -0.59 -13.73
N GLY A 109 14.64 0.62 -13.41
CA GLY A 109 14.18 1.86 -14.00
C GLY A 109 12.75 2.25 -13.60
N ILE A 110 12.25 1.79 -12.45
CA ILE A 110 10.92 2.14 -11.95
C ILE A 110 11.05 3.40 -11.08
N PRO A 111 10.37 4.52 -11.41
CA PRO A 111 10.53 5.77 -10.69
C PRO A 111 10.04 5.69 -9.25
N LEU A 112 10.72 6.44 -8.36
CA LEU A 112 10.30 6.63 -6.97
C LEU A 112 9.27 7.75 -6.88
N ILE A 113 8.35 7.62 -5.92
CA ILE A 113 7.41 8.68 -5.52
C ILE A 113 7.42 8.78 -4.00
N ALA A 114 7.34 10.01 -3.48
CA ALA A 114 7.21 10.24 -2.05
C ALA A 114 5.75 10.07 -1.62
N GLY A 115 5.53 9.29 -0.55
CA GLY A 115 4.25 9.15 0.13
C GLY A 115 4.37 9.55 1.59
N THR A 116 3.29 9.97 2.21
CA THR A 116 3.25 10.38 3.62
C THR A 116 2.45 9.44 4.50
N ASP A 117 1.66 8.56 3.90
CA ASP A 117 0.73 7.66 4.60
C ASP A 117 -0.11 8.39 5.68
N THR A 118 -0.57 9.60 5.34
CA THR A 118 -1.26 10.48 6.27
C THR A 118 -2.57 9.89 6.77
N HIS A 119 -2.70 9.72 8.08
CA HIS A 119 -3.90 9.23 8.77
C HIS A 119 -4.57 10.29 9.65
N SER A 120 -3.88 11.39 9.93
CA SER A 120 -4.36 12.46 10.79
C SER A 120 -3.93 13.82 10.28
N LEU A 121 -4.81 14.84 10.42
CA LEU A 121 -4.53 16.19 9.96
C LEU A 121 -3.38 16.86 10.74
N ASN A 122 -3.32 16.61 12.05
CA ASN A 122 -2.32 17.18 12.95
C ASN A 122 -2.20 16.32 14.22
N LYS A 123 -1.27 16.72 15.11
CA LYS A 123 -0.99 15.99 16.36
C LYS A 123 -2.23 15.79 17.24
N TYR A 124 -3.06 16.83 17.41
CA TYR A 124 -4.30 16.71 18.18
C TYR A 124 -5.25 15.65 17.61
N LYS A 125 -5.40 15.60 16.28
CA LYS A 125 -6.22 14.58 15.63
C LYS A 125 -5.61 13.17 15.71
N ALA A 126 -4.28 13.07 15.73
CA ALA A 126 -3.58 11.81 15.98
C ALA A 126 -3.86 11.27 17.38
N GLU A 127 -3.77 12.12 18.42
CA GLU A 127 -4.13 11.77 19.80
C GLU A 127 -5.60 11.31 19.92
N CYS A 128 -6.53 12.05 19.28
CA CYS A 128 -7.94 11.63 19.24
C CYS A 128 -8.13 10.26 18.58
N ARG A 129 -7.37 9.97 17.52
CA ARG A 129 -7.40 8.68 16.83
C ARG A 129 -6.92 7.55 17.75
N THR A 130 -5.83 7.74 18.47
CA THR A 130 -5.31 6.77 19.45
C THR A 130 -6.36 6.46 20.52
N ILE A 131 -7.01 7.48 21.10
CA ILE A 131 -8.10 7.27 22.07
C ILE A 131 -9.24 6.44 21.48
N LEU A 132 -9.64 6.74 20.24
CA LEU A 132 -10.70 5.98 19.55
C LEU A 132 -10.30 4.52 19.30
N GLN A 133 -9.05 4.27 18.93
CA GLN A 133 -8.52 2.92 18.72
C GLN A 133 -8.53 2.12 20.02
N LEU A 134 -8.02 2.71 21.11
CA LEU A 134 -8.04 2.10 22.44
C LEU A 134 -9.47 1.78 22.89
N SER A 135 -10.42 2.69 22.69
CA SER A 135 -11.84 2.46 23.06
C SER A 135 -12.50 1.32 22.29
N LYS A 136 -12.00 0.99 21.11
CA LYS A 136 -12.48 -0.10 20.26
C LYS A 136 -11.65 -1.38 20.39
N HIS A 137 -10.69 -1.43 21.32
CA HIS A 137 -9.74 -2.53 21.47
C HIS A 137 -9.01 -2.88 20.15
N ILE A 138 -8.72 -1.86 19.34
CA ILE A 138 -7.93 -2.02 18.12
C ILE A 138 -6.48 -1.76 18.50
N GLU A 139 -5.69 -2.83 18.56
CA GLU A 139 -4.25 -2.74 18.75
C GLU A 139 -3.58 -2.69 17.36
N PHE A 140 -3.04 -1.53 17.01
CA PHE A 140 -2.06 -1.40 15.94
C PHE A 140 -0.70 -1.16 16.60
N ALA A 141 -0.01 -2.24 16.94
CA ALA A 141 1.24 -2.20 17.72
C ALA A 141 2.34 -1.34 17.08
N ASP A 142 2.24 -1.06 15.77
CA ASP A 142 3.29 -0.40 15.01
C ASP A 142 2.96 1.07 14.67
N GLU A 143 1.69 1.50 14.77
CA GLU A 143 1.29 2.87 14.37
C GLU A 143 1.69 3.95 15.38
N ASP A 144 1.91 3.59 16.65
CA ASP A 144 2.31 4.55 17.70
C ASP A 144 3.75 5.09 17.50
N THR A 145 4.54 4.42 16.65
CA THR A 145 5.93 4.80 16.35
C THR A 145 6.07 5.64 15.08
N PHE A 146 5.00 5.80 14.29
CA PHE A 146 5.01 6.56 13.05
C PHE A 146 4.30 7.91 13.22
N ASP A 147 4.93 8.99 12.76
CA ASP A 147 4.26 10.25 12.60
C ASP A 147 3.42 10.26 11.31
N LEU A 148 2.17 9.84 11.43
CA LEU A 148 1.19 9.77 10.34
C LEU A 148 0.36 11.06 10.21
N THR A 149 0.85 12.19 10.69
CA THR A 149 0.21 13.49 10.50
C THR A 149 0.46 14.01 9.08
N TYR A 150 -0.42 14.92 8.64
CA TYR A 150 -0.22 15.62 7.37
C TYR A 150 1.12 16.38 7.39
N LYS A 151 1.87 16.28 6.32
CA LYS A 151 3.12 17.02 6.09
C LYS A 151 2.85 18.16 5.11
N SER A 152 3.23 19.38 5.49
CA SER A 152 3.24 20.50 4.56
C SER A 152 4.41 20.37 3.57
N TYR A 153 4.39 21.20 2.56
CA TYR A 153 5.43 21.22 1.53
C TYR A 153 6.68 22.00 1.99
N ASP A 154 6.58 22.69 3.14
CA ASP A 154 7.63 23.56 3.71
C ASP A 154 8.57 22.79 4.63
#